data_8c91913ff3d68df073591864f6b80a95
#
_entry.id   8c91913ff3d68df073591864f6b80a95
#
_cell.length_a   1.000
_cell.length_b   1.000
_cell.length_c   1.000
_cell.angle_alpha   90.00
_cell.angle_beta   90.00
_cell.angle_gamma   90.00
#
_symmetry.space_group_name_H-M   'P 1'
#
loop_
_entity.id
_entity.type
_entity.pdbx_description
1 polymer ?
#
loop_
_entity_poly.entity_id
_entity_poly.type
_entity_poly.pdbx_seq_one_letter_code
_entity_poly.pdbx_strand_id
1 'polypeptide(L)'
;MRLREGGARVDGVCVRVAMYLLDGVASWRELDVECCYRPEDPYAVRLDFGAGEQGAVWLLSRETLAAGLRGPAGDGDVHIAPSEGGDVFIALGGGAGVALLTTPAGALARFLAATDELVPAGTEASRINWDRCIQEFLSI
;
A
#
# COMPACT_ATOMS: atom_id res chain seq x y z
N MET A 1 14.51 0.14 1.32
CA MET A 1 14.32 -0.86 1.84
C MET A 1 15.05 -1.11 2.94
N ARG A 2 14.69 -1.62 3.83
CA ARG A 2 15.31 -1.73 4.87
C ARG A 2 15.94 -2.86 4.84
N LEU A 3 16.57 -3.10 4.35
CA LEU A 3 17.12 -4.12 4.31
C LEU A 3 17.90 -4.36 5.18
N ARG A 4 18.02 -4.52 5.75
CA ARG A 4 18.61 -4.68 6.50
C ARG A 4 19.43 -5.22 6.52
N GLU A 5 19.83 -4.99 6.51
CA GLU A 5 20.59 -5.37 6.52
C GLU A 5 20.98 -6.30 7.00
N GLY A 6 21.24 -6.45 7.18
CA GLY A 6 21.57 -7.38 7.61
C GLY A 6 21.16 -8.48 7.54
N GLY A 7 20.92 -8.73 7.36
CA GLY A 7 20.52 -9.64 7.25
C GLY A 7 19.76 -10.26 6.99
N ALA A 8 19.71 -10.14 6.93
CA ALA A 8 18.95 -10.71 6.77
C ALA A 8 18.20 -11.07 5.93
N ARG A 9 17.71 -11.66 5.83
CA ARG A 9 16.92 -12.01 5.08
C ARG A 9 15.87 -11.26 5.03
N VAL A 10 15.67 -10.52 4.09
CA VAL A 10 14.56 -9.71 4.00
C VAL A 10 13.44 -10.50 3.51
N ASP A 11 12.44 -10.59 4.29
CA ASP A 11 11.25 -11.28 3.92
C ASP A 11 10.23 -10.36 3.33
N GLY A 12 10.57 -9.11 3.08
CA GLY A 12 9.63 -8.18 2.51
C GLY A 12 10.30 -6.88 2.16
N VAL A 13 9.50 -5.89 1.78
CA VAL A 13 9.95 -4.56 1.43
C VAL A 13 9.21 -3.55 2.26
N CYS A 14 9.92 -2.63 2.89
CA CYS A 14 9.31 -1.47 3.53
C CYS A 14 10.08 -0.24 3.09
N VAL A 15 9.35 0.78 2.63
CA VAL A 15 9.95 2.04 2.26
C VAL A 15 9.12 3.17 2.85
N ARG A 16 9.75 4.29 3.11
CA ARG A 16 9.04 5.46 3.56
C ARG A 16 8.75 6.36 2.38
N VAL A 17 7.52 6.82 2.31
CA VAL A 17 7.06 7.64 1.21
C VAL A 17 6.40 8.87 1.80
N ALA A 18 6.81 10.04 1.33
CA ALA A 18 6.15 11.27 1.75
C ALA A 18 4.81 11.37 1.05
N MET A 19 3.76 11.55 1.82
CA MET A 19 2.43 11.76 1.30
C MET A 19 1.90 13.05 1.90
N TYR A 20 0.94 13.65 1.23
CA TYR A 20 0.39 14.92 1.67
C TYR A 20 -1.11 14.74 1.86
N LEU A 21 -1.55 14.98 3.09
CA LEU A 21 -2.95 14.84 3.46
C LEU A 21 -3.64 16.19 3.31
N LEU A 22 -4.78 16.21 2.64
CA LEU A 22 -5.56 17.42 2.55
C LEU A 22 -6.16 17.70 3.93
N ASP A 23 -5.75 18.79 4.54
CA ASP A 23 -6.13 19.12 5.89
C ASP A 23 -6.81 20.49 5.86
N GLY A 24 -8.12 20.49 5.73
CA GLY A 24 -8.87 21.72 5.62
C GLY A 24 -8.96 22.19 4.18
N VAL A 25 -9.30 23.44 4.00
CA VAL A 25 -9.52 23.99 2.70
C VAL A 25 -8.20 24.40 2.08
N ALA A 26 -7.81 23.70 1.01
CA ALA A 26 -6.62 24.05 0.22
C ALA A 26 -5.31 23.99 1.03
N SER A 27 -5.27 23.16 2.05
CA SER A 27 -4.09 23.02 2.88
C SER A 27 -3.67 21.56 2.92
N TRP A 28 -2.40 21.30 2.66
CA TRP A 28 -1.86 19.94 2.64
C TRP A 28 -0.84 19.79 3.76
N ARG A 29 -0.92 18.68 4.49
CA ARG A 29 0.02 18.38 5.56
C ARG A 29 0.84 17.19 5.19
N GLU A 30 2.14 17.30 5.33
CA GLU A 30 3.04 16.20 4.98
C GLU A 30 3.01 15.11 6.02
N LEU A 31 2.93 13.87 5.57
CA LEU A 31 2.99 12.69 6.41
C LEU A 31 4.10 11.79 5.90
N ASP A 32 4.76 11.11 6.84
CA ASP A 32 5.80 10.15 6.50
C ASP A 32 5.16 8.78 6.64
N VAL A 33 4.85 8.15 5.53
CA VAL A 33 4.07 6.92 5.50
C VAL A 33 4.98 5.75 5.20
N GLU A 34 4.87 4.69 5.99
CA GLU A 34 5.64 3.49 5.73
C GLU A 34 4.82 2.54 4.90
N CYS A 35 5.34 2.20 3.72
CA CYS A 35 4.67 1.30 2.79
C CYS A 35 5.38 -0.04 2.85
N CYS A 36 4.68 -1.09 3.22
CA CYS A 36 5.29 -2.40 3.40
C CYS A 36 4.56 -3.47 2.62
N TYR A 37 5.33 -4.45 2.19
CA TYR A 37 4.81 -5.59 1.45
C TYR A 37 5.53 -6.84 1.92
N ARG A 38 4.78 -7.93 2.10
CA ARG A 38 5.35 -9.20 2.53
C ARG A 38 4.88 -10.31 1.61
N PRO A 39 5.79 -11.20 1.19
CA PRO A 39 5.38 -12.31 0.32
C PRO A 39 4.36 -13.25 0.95
N GLU A 40 4.31 -13.32 2.28
CA GLU A 40 3.32 -14.17 2.96
C GLU A 40 1.90 -13.65 2.79
N ASP A 41 1.78 -12.35 2.46
CA ASP A 41 0.49 -11.73 2.21
C ASP A 41 0.58 -11.04 0.86
N PRO A 42 0.63 -11.81 -0.22
CA PRO A 42 1.10 -11.29 -1.51
C PRO A 42 0.14 -10.36 -2.22
N TYR A 43 -1.12 -10.33 -1.78
CA TYR A 43 -2.10 -9.47 -2.43
C TYR A 43 -2.19 -8.09 -1.79
N ALA A 44 -1.61 -7.89 -0.62
CA ALA A 44 -1.85 -6.68 0.16
C ALA A 44 -0.61 -5.82 0.29
N VAL A 45 -0.83 -4.51 0.33
CA VAL A 45 0.17 -3.53 0.69
C VAL A 45 -0.31 -2.86 1.97
N ARG A 46 0.59 -2.61 2.88
CA ARG A 46 0.26 -2.00 4.14
C ARG A 46 0.78 -0.59 4.18
N LEU A 47 -0.09 0.36 4.44
CA LEU A 47 0.30 1.76 4.63
C LEU A 47 0.17 2.08 6.11
N ASP A 48 1.26 2.45 6.73
CA ASP A 48 1.29 2.75 8.16
C ASP A 48 1.54 4.24 8.31
N PHE A 49 0.57 4.94 8.88
CA PHE A 49 0.63 6.38 9.02
C PHE A 49 1.23 6.82 10.35
N GLY A 50 1.71 5.87 11.14
CA GLY A 50 2.40 6.20 12.36
C GLY A 50 1.47 6.26 13.55
N ALA A 51 2.00 6.76 14.67
CA ALA A 51 1.32 6.69 15.94
C ALA A 51 0.65 8.00 16.35
N GLY A 52 0.53 8.98 15.50
CA GLY A 52 -0.08 10.25 15.87
C GLY A 52 -1.59 10.20 15.81
N GLU A 53 -2.20 11.38 15.80
CA GLU A 53 -3.63 11.47 15.68
C GLU A 53 -4.17 10.77 14.46
N GLN A 54 -3.38 10.83 13.40
CA GLN A 54 -3.76 10.19 12.16
C GLN A 54 -3.29 8.77 12.11
N GLY A 55 -2.74 8.27 13.20
CA GLY A 55 -2.16 6.96 13.24
C GLY A 55 -3.17 5.90 12.86
N ALA A 56 -2.94 5.25 11.77
CA ALA A 56 -3.82 4.21 11.28
C ALA A 56 -3.00 3.33 10.36
N VAL A 57 -3.44 2.11 10.22
CA VAL A 57 -2.84 1.19 9.28
C VAL A 57 -3.92 0.81 8.28
N TRP A 58 -3.63 0.97 7.01
CA TRP A 58 -4.54 0.59 5.96
C TRP A 58 -3.93 -0.53 5.14
N LEU A 59 -4.73 -1.50 4.81
CA LEU A 59 -4.33 -2.56 3.90
C LEU A 59 -5.02 -2.32 2.57
N LEU A 60 -4.22 -2.27 1.51
CA LEU A 60 -4.74 -2.04 0.19
C LEU A 60 -4.38 -3.20 -0.71
N SER A 61 -5.16 -3.40 -1.75
CA SER A 61 -4.82 -4.39 -2.76
C SER A 61 -3.61 -3.89 -3.55
N ARG A 62 -2.61 -4.75 -3.70
CA ARG A 62 -1.44 -4.42 -4.51
C ARG A 62 -1.86 -4.16 -5.96
N GLU A 63 -2.79 -4.95 -6.46
CA GLU A 63 -3.26 -4.81 -7.82
C GLU A 63 -3.97 -3.47 -8.02
N THR A 64 -4.79 -3.06 -7.06
CA THR A 64 -5.49 -1.79 -7.13
C THR A 64 -4.50 -0.62 -7.09
N LEU A 65 -3.49 -0.72 -6.25
CA LEU A 65 -2.48 0.34 -6.18
C LEU A 65 -1.74 0.46 -7.51
N ALA A 66 -1.36 -0.66 -8.11
CA ALA A 66 -0.68 -0.64 -9.40
C ALA A 66 -1.60 -0.08 -10.49
N ALA A 67 -2.85 -0.48 -10.50
CA ALA A 67 -3.80 0.00 -11.48
C ALA A 67 -4.03 1.50 -11.34
N GLY A 68 -4.04 1.99 -10.10
CA GLY A 68 -4.25 3.41 -9.84
C GLY A 68 -3.15 4.31 -10.34
N LEU A 69 -1.97 3.76 -10.60
CA LEU A 69 -0.91 4.54 -11.21
C LEU A 69 -1.14 4.76 -12.70
N ARG A 70 -1.99 3.95 -13.31
CA ARG A 70 -2.24 4.04 -14.75
C ARG A 70 -3.59 4.68 -15.08
N GLY A 71 -4.52 4.65 -14.15
CA GLY A 71 -5.84 5.22 -14.36
C GLY A 71 -6.64 5.07 -13.08
N PRO A 72 -7.86 5.59 -13.04
CA PRO A 72 -8.66 5.46 -11.82
C PRO A 72 -8.92 4.00 -11.48
N ALA A 73 -8.74 3.66 -10.21
CA ALA A 73 -8.97 2.31 -9.72
C ALA A 73 -9.57 2.39 -8.33
N GLY A 74 -10.33 1.39 -7.93
CA GLY A 74 -10.95 1.38 -6.62
C GLY A 74 -11.16 -0.02 -6.11
N ASP A 75 -11.22 -0.13 -4.79
CA ASP A 75 -11.46 -1.39 -4.11
C ASP A 75 -12.05 -1.05 -2.75
N GLY A 76 -13.38 -1.19 -2.63
CA GLY A 76 -14.05 -0.86 -1.38
C GLY A 76 -13.93 0.61 -1.06
N ASP A 77 -13.34 0.90 0.09
CA ASP A 77 -13.19 2.27 0.55
C ASP A 77 -11.92 2.95 0.05
N VAL A 78 -11.24 2.35 -0.90
CA VAL A 78 -9.99 2.87 -1.44
C VAL A 78 -10.19 3.25 -2.89
N HIS A 79 -9.80 4.48 -3.24
CA HIS A 79 -9.84 4.94 -4.62
C HIS A 79 -8.52 5.61 -4.94
N ILE A 80 -7.94 5.28 -6.08
CA ILE A 80 -6.63 5.76 -6.46
C ILE A 80 -6.70 6.24 -7.91
N ALA A 81 -6.08 7.36 -8.20
CA ALA A 81 -6.08 7.87 -9.57
C ALA A 81 -4.86 8.75 -9.80
N PRO A 82 -4.30 8.71 -11.01
CA PRO A 82 -3.19 9.60 -11.32
C PRO A 82 -3.70 11.02 -11.50
N SER A 83 -2.85 11.98 -11.15
CA SER A 83 -3.13 13.36 -11.43
C SER A 83 -2.30 13.79 -12.64
N GLU A 84 -2.58 14.97 -13.17
CA GLU A 84 -1.86 15.44 -14.32
C GLU A 84 -0.44 15.85 -14.00
N GLY A 85 -0.16 16.15 -12.76
CA GLY A 85 1.15 16.67 -12.39
C GLY A 85 2.18 15.65 -12.00
N GLY A 86 1.91 14.38 -12.26
CA GLY A 86 2.88 13.34 -11.88
C GLY A 86 2.68 12.78 -10.50
N ASP A 87 1.62 13.18 -9.83
CA ASP A 87 1.26 12.65 -8.54
C ASP A 87 0.13 11.65 -8.67
N VAL A 88 -0.16 10.98 -7.57
CA VAL A 88 -1.28 10.05 -7.48
C VAL A 88 -2.15 10.51 -6.32
N PHE A 89 -3.45 10.50 -6.52
CA PHE A 89 -4.40 10.73 -5.45
C PHE A 89 -4.83 9.41 -4.85
N ILE A 90 -4.91 9.37 -3.53
CA ILE A 90 -5.38 8.20 -2.81
C ILE A 90 -6.47 8.66 -1.85
N ALA A 91 -7.67 8.14 -2.01
CA ALA A 91 -8.77 8.46 -1.11
C ALA A 91 -9.06 7.23 -0.27
N LEU A 92 -9.03 7.39 1.04
CA LEU A 92 -9.24 6.32 2.00
C LEU A 92 -10.41 6.66 2.88
N GLY A 93 -11.36 5.76 2.99
CA GLY A 93 -12.43 5.99 3.92
C GLY A 93 -13.78 5.60 3.40
N GLY A 94 -14.77 5.85 4.21
CA GLY A 94 -16.16 5.54 3.93
C GLY A 94 -16.89 6.09 5.12
N GLY A 95 -18.11 5.76 5.33
CA GLY A 95 -18.83 6.11 6.53
C GLY A 95 -18.59 7.53 7.04
N ALA A 96 -17.66 7.66 7.96
CA ALA A 96 -17.48 8.91 8.68
C ALA A 96 -16.72 9.97 7.92
N GLY A 97 -16.13 9.65 6.80
CA GLY A 97 -15.40 10.65 6.04
C GLY A 97 -14.31 10.03 5.22
N VAL A 98 -13.66 10.85 4.42
CA VAL A 98 -12.64 10.38 3.48
C VAL A 98 -11.37 11.18 3.71
N ALA A 99 -10.24 10.49 3.83
CA ALA A 99 -8.94 11.13 3.84
C ALA A 99 -8.43 11.14 2.41
N LEU A 100 -8.04 12.32 1.95
CA LEU A 100 -7.52 12.45 0.59
C LEU A 100 -6.03 12.74 0.68
N LEU A 101 -5.25 11.91 0.04
CA LEU A 101 -3.80 12.01 0.05
C LEU A 101 -3.29 12.18 -1.36
N THR A 102 -2.12 12.78 -1.48
CA THR A 102 -1.41 12.81 -2.74
C THR A 102 0.05 12.45 -2.49
N THR A 103 0.67 11.83 -3.48
CA THR A 103 2.07 11.42 -3.36
C THR A 103 2.65 11.32 -4.75
N PRO A 104 3.98 11.51 -4.91
CA PRO A 104 4.57 11.35 -6.23
C PRO A 104 4.39 9.94 -6.77
N ALA A 105 3.97 9.84 -8.01
CA ALA A 105 3.74 8.52 -8.61
C ALA A 105 5.02 7.71 -8.69
N GLY A 106 6.16 8.37 -8.90
CA GLY A 106 7.42 7.65 -9.00
C GLY A 106 7.81 6.91 -7.74
N ALA A 107 7.49 7.48 -6.57
CA ALA A 107 7.80 6.82 -5.31
C ALA A 107 7.02 5.53 -5.16
N LEU A 108 5.73 5.56 -5.50
CA LEU A 108 4.93 4.35 -5.44
C LEU A 108 5.34 3.35 -6.51
N ALA A 109 5.69 3.84 -7.70
CA ALA A 109 6.12 2.94 -8.77
C ALA A 109 7.38 2.18 -8.37
N ARG A 110 8.32 2.86 -7.71
CA ARG A 110 9.55 2.18 -7.25
C ARG A 110 9.25 1.16 -6.18
N PHE A 111 8.33 1.50 -5.27
CA PHE A 111 7.93 0.54 -4.25
C PHE A 111 7.29 -0.70 -4.88
N LEU A 112 6.38 -0.48 -5.82
CA LEU A 112 5.70 -1.60 -6.48
C LEU A 112 6.67 -2.44 -7.29
N ALA A 113 7.67 -1.82 -7.93
CA ALA A 113 8.68 -2.58 -8.65
C ALA A 113 9.44 -3.48 -7.70
N ALA A 114 9.76 -3.01 -6.50
CA ALA A 114 10.43 -3.84 -5.52
C ALA A 114 9.55 -5.00 -5.06
N THR A 115 8.23 -4.78 -4.93
CA THR A 115 7.35 -5.89 -4.58
C THR A 115 7.27 -6.91 -5.71
N ASP A 116 7.34 -6.45 -6.97
CA ASP A 116 7.31 -7.37 -8.10
C ASP A 116 8.56 -8.25 -8.15
N GLU A 117 9.67 -7.75 -7.66
CA GLU A 117 10.88 -8.58 -7.60
C GLU A 117 10.72 -9.70 -6.60
N LEU A 118 9.97 -9.47 -5.53
CA LEU A 118 9.73 -10.52 -4.55
C LEU A 118 8.66 -11.50 -5.03
N VAL A 119 7.57 -10.99 -5.56
CA VAL A 119 6.46 -11.80 -6.02
C VAL A 119 5.96 -11.17 -7.32
N PRO A 120 6.33 -11.70 -8.48
CA PRO A 120 5.86 -11.11 -9.74
C PRO A 120 4.34 -11.06 -9.79
N ALA A 121 3.84 -9.99 -10.37
CA ALA A 121 2.39 -9.81 -10.47
C ALA A 121 1.79 -10.99 -11.22
N GLY A 122 0.68 -11.49 -10.71
CA GLY A 122 0.02 -12.65 -11.29
C GLY A 122 0.45 -13.97 -10.69
N THR A 123 1.48 -13.98 -9.84
CA THR A 123 1.94 -15.22 -9.22
C THR A 123 1.65 -15.26 -7.74
N GLU A 124 0.80 -14.37 -7.26
CA GLU A 124 0.55 -14.26 -5.82
C GLU A 124 0.03 -15.55 -5.22
N ALA A 125 -0.78 -16.28 -5.97
CA ALA A 125 -1.37 -17.50 -5.45
C ALA A 125 -0.33 -18.54 -5.06
N SER A 126 0.83 -18.51 -5.69
CA SER A 126 1.86 -19.49 -5.42
C SER A 126 2.51 -19.25 -4.04
N ARG A 127 2.28 -18.10 -3.44
CA ARG A 127 2.85 -17.78 -2.14
C ARG A 127 1.94 -18.13 -0.98
N ILE A 128 0.72 -18.55 -1.26
CA ILE A 128 -0.24 -18.86 -0.21
C ILE A 128 -0.15 -20.32 0.13
N ASN A 129 -0.07 -20.63 1.41
CA ASN A 129 -0.10 -22.00 1.88
C ASN A 129 -1.56 -22.41 1.97
N TRP A 130 -2.08 -22.95 0.87
CA TRP A 130 -3.48 -23.27 0.79
C TRP A 130 -3.88 -24.38 1.77
N ASP A 131 -3.01 -25.36 2.00
CA ASP A 131 -3.33 -26.43 2.94
C ASP A 131 -3.55 -25.88 4.33
N ARG A 132 -2.68 -24.96 4.74
CA ARG A 132 -2.81 -24.36 6.05
C ARG A 132 -4.07 -23.52 6.15
N CYS A 133 -4.38 -22.76 5.11
CA CYS A 133 -5.59 -21.96 5.09
C CYS A 133 -6.82 -22.83 5.21
N ILE A 134 -6.86 -23.95 4.50
CA ILE A 134 -7.99 -24.85 4.56
C ILE A 134 -8.10 -25.45 5.95
N GLN A 135 -6.99 -25.86 6.54
CA GLN A 135 -7.04 -26.43 7.88
C GLN A 135 -7.56 -25.43 8.90
N GLU A 136 -7.12 -24.19 8.80
CA GLU A 136 -7.58 -23.16 9.70
C GLU A 136 -9.08 -22.91 9.53
N PHE A 137 -9.53 -22.92 8.30
CA PHE A 137 -10.95 -22.73 8.02
C PHE A 137 -11.76 -23.88 8.61
N LEU A 138 -11.30 -25.10 8.47
CA LEU A 138 -12.02 -26.26 8.96
C LEU A 138 -11.99 -26.38 10.47
N SER A 139 -11.07 -25.69 11.14
CA SER A 139 -10.98 -25.74 12.58
C SER A 139 -11.95 -24.81 13.28
N ILE A 140 -12.63 -23.97 12.54
CA ILE A 140 -13.56 -23.02 13.14
C ILE A 140 -14.86 -23.68 13.61
#